data_963fb5ecbf9411dd9243240a11ac1c78
#
_entry.id   963fb5ecbf9411dd9243240a11ac1c78
#
_cell.length_a   1.000
_cell.length_b   1.000
_cell.length_c   1.000
_cell.angle_alpha   90.00
_cell.angle_beta   90.00
_cell.angle_gamma   90.00
#
_symmetry.space_group_name_H-M   'P 1'
#
loop_
_entity.id
_entity.type
_entity.pdbx_description
1 polymer ?
#
loop_
_entity_poly.entity_id
_entity_poly.type
_entity_poly.pdbx_seq_one_letter_code
_entity_poly.pdbx_strand_id
1 'polypeptide(L)'
;MKRKSIGTNYSMCVQPTFIIGTYNEDGSSNFAPITWVSATCEGEDYLLVVSMFGTKKTKQNVIRTKSLSVNLASTDMLNLVDYFGNPQKSTNKPEYSYEKSKYVSAPVLDMSRWVYECEVVTSVKTGASDTFFCKIKNIQIDENVEIVDTFDVDLTKFDPIIYSGQYHSLGKHLGKIGDFLESKTE
;
A
#
# COMPACT_ATOMS: atom_id res chain seq x y z
N MET A 1 -13.76 -27.56 -14.94
CA MET A 1 -12.85 -26.49 -15.42
C MET A 1 -11.52 -27.10 -15.81
N LYS A 2 -10.98 -26.78 -17.02
CA LYS A 2 -9.64 -27.22 -17.44
C LYS A 2 -8.64 -26.08 -17.19
N ARG A 3 -7.47 -26.39 -16.61
CA ARG A 3 -6.38 -25.46 -16.35
C ARG A 3 -5.23 -25.71 -17.31
N LYS A 4 -4.51 -24.66 -17.72
CA LYS A 4 -3.25 -24.76 -18.45
C LYS A 4 -2.09 -24.25 -17.59
N SER A 5 -0.90 -24.83 -17.72
CA SER A 5 0.31 -24.29 -17.11
C SER A 5 0.80 -23.09 -17.93
N ILE A 6 1.23 -22.02 -17.22
CA ILE A 6 1.86 -20.82 -17.82
C ILE A 6 3.32 -20.66 -17.37
N GLY A 7 3.87 -21.70 -16.71
CA GLY A 7 5.22 -21.66 -16.15
C GLY A 7 5.31 -20.80 -14.88
N THR A 8 6.56 -20.48 -14.48
CA THR A 8 6.84 -19.63 -13.32
C THR A 8 6.96 -18.18 -13.75
N ASN A 9 6.24 -17.29 -13.09
CA ASN A 9 6.39 -15.85 -13.22
C ASN A 9 6.06 -15.18 -11.87
N TYR A 10 6.34 -13.89 -11.75
CA TYR A 10 6.09 -13.12 -10.53
C TYR A 10 4.76 -12.35 -10.56
N SER A 11 3.91 -12.55 -11.56
CA SER A 11 2.61 -11.91 -11.65
C SER A 11 1.66 -12.52 -10.62
N MET A 12 1.22 -11.70 -9.69
CA MET A 12 0.14 -12.02 -8.76
C MET A 12 -1.17 -11.49 -9.33
N CYS A 13 -2.25 -12.25 -9.20
CA CYS A 13 -3.51 -11.92 -9.88
C CYS A 13 -4.27 -10.74 -9.27
N VAL A 14 -4.08 -10.44 -8.00
CA VAL A 14 -4.76 -9.32 -7.30
C VAL A 14 -3.83 -8.71 -6.27
N GLN A 15 -3.56 -7.43 -6.40
CA GLN A 15 -2.74 -6.67 -5.45
C GLN A 15 -3.35 -5.28 -5.23
N PRO A 16 -3.49 -4.81 -3.99
CA PRO A 16 -3.81 -3.41 -3.75
C PRO A 16 -2.63 -2.54 -4.20
N THR A 17 -2.91 -1.33 -4.63
CA THR A 17 -1.88 -0.35 -4.99
C THR A 17 -1.71 0.63 -3.85
N PHE A 18 -0.47 0.79 -3.39
CA PHE A 18 -0.09 1.80 -2.42
C PHE A 18 0.96 2.74 -3.00
N ILE A 19 1.01 3.96 -2.48
CA ILE A 19 2.09 4.92 -2.74
C ILE A 19 2.90 5.04 -1.46
N ILE A 20 4.17 4.62 -1.51
CA ILE A 20 5.08 4.69 -0.38
C ILE A 20 5.73 6.08 -0.34
N GLY A 21 5.57 6.78 0.78
CA GLY A 21 6.20 8.07 1.05
C GLY A 21 7.44 7.93 1.91
N THR A 22 8.52 8.60 1.51
CA THR A 22 9.82 8.66 2.22
C THR A 22 10.48 10.01 2.02
N TYR A 23 11.43 10.39 2.86
CA TYR A 23 12.27 11.57 2.62
C TYR A 23 13.61 11.19 2.02
N ASN A 24 14.07 11.97 1.05
CA ASN A 24 15.42 11.96 0.50
C ASN A 24 16.44 12.50 1.50
N GLU A 25 17.74 12.41 1.19
CA GLU A 25 18.81 12.92 2.03
C GLU A 25 18.78 14.44 2.17
N ASP A 26 18.32 15.13 1.14
CA ASP A 26 18.15 16.59 1.10
C ASP A 26 16.85 17.07 1.80
N GLY A 27 16.08 16.16 2.37
CA GLY A 27 14.80 16.44 3.04
C GLY A 27 13.61 16.58 2.09
N SER A 28 13.80 16.50 0.78
CA SER A 28 12.69 16.51 -0.17
C SER A 28 11.86 15.21 -0.08
N SER A 29 10.56 15.30 -0.38
CA SER A 29 9.68 14.14 -0.42
C SER A 29 9.98 13.27 -1.63
N ASN A 30 9.80 11.96 -1.44
CA ASN A 30 9.87 10.97 -2.50
C ASN A 30 8.69 10.00 -2.35
N PHE A 31 7.98 9.76 -3.43
CA PHE A 31 6.85 8.85 -3.49
C PHE A 31 7.06 7.81 -4.60
N ALA A 32 6.61 6.56 -4.37
CA ALA A 32 6.66 5.50 -5.38
C ALA A 32 5.51 4.51 -5.20
N PRO A 33 4.89 4.04 -6.29
CA PRO A 33 3.88 2.99 -6.22
C PRO A 33 4.52 1.64 -5.91
N ILE A 34 3.93 0.93 -4.96
CA ILE A 34 4.31 -0.41 -4.55
C ILE A 34 3.02 -1.24 -4.37
N THR A 35 3.00 -2.42 -4.98
CA THR A 35 1.88 -3.36 -4.88
C THR A 35 2.18 -4.55 -3.97
N TRP A 36 3.43 -4.81 -3.65
CA TRP A 36 3.84 -5.91 -2.79
C TRP A 36 3.79 -5.50 -1.32
N VAL A 37 2.57 -5.34 -0.84
CA VAL A 37 2.26 -4.98 0.55
C VAL A 37 1.26 -6.00 1.10
N SER A 38 1.52 -6.49 2.30
CA SER A 38 0.66 -7.42 3.02
C SER A 38 0.69 -7.11 4.51
N ALA A 39 -0.23 -7.72 5.27
CA ALA A 39 -0.27 -7.59 6.72
C ALA A 39 0.26 -8.85 7.40
N THR A 40 0.87 -8.67 8.58
CA THR A 40 1.26 -9.74 9.50
C THR A 40 1.20 -9.22 10.93
N CYS A 41 1.58 -10.05 11.90
CA CYS A 41 1.69 -9.64 13.30
C CYS A 41 2.96 -10.23 13.94
N GLU A 42 3.45 -9.57 14.98
CA GLU A 42 4.49 -10.06 15.87
C GLU A 42 4.01 -9.86 17.31
N GLY A 43 3.61 -10.95 17.98
CA GLY A 43 2.92 -10.86 19.27
C GLY A 43 1.61 -10.08 19.14
N GLU A 44 1.48 -8.98 19.87
CA GLU A 44 0.32 -8.08 19.82
C GLU A 44 0.47 -6.94 18.82
N ASP A 45 1.64 -6.80 18.18
CA ASP A 45 1.91 -5.73 17.23
C ASP A 45 1.43 -6.10 15.81
N TYR A 46 0.72 -5.18 15.16
CA TYR A 46 0.36 -5.30 13.75
C TYR A 46 1.47 -4.71 12.88
N LEU A 47 1.89 -5.49 11.88
CA LEU A 47 2.95 -5.12 10.95
C LEU A 47 2.44 -5.11 9.51
N LEU A 48 3.01 -4.22 8.70
CA LEU A 48 2.97 -4.35 7.24
C LEU A 48 4.26 -5.01 6.75
N VAL A 49 4.11 -5.91 5.79
CA VAL A 49 5.21 -6.50 5.02
C VAL A 49 5.28 -5.77 3.69
N VAL A 50 6.37 -5.05 3.43
CA VAL A 50 6.56 -4.27 2.22
C VAL A 50 7.79 -4.79 1.48
N SER A 51 7.60 -5.34 0.26
CA SER A 51 8.70 -5.85 -0.55
C SER A 51 9.02 -4.92 -1.71
N MET A 52 10.31 -4.61 -1.89
CA MET A 52 10.81 -3.70 -2.92
C MET A 52 11.92 -4.35 -3.74
N PHE A 53 11.69 -4.49 -5.05
CA PHE A 53 12.66 -5.05 -5.98
C PHE A 53 13.58 -3.97 -6.58
N GLY A 54 14.83 -4.34 -6.87
CA GLY A 54 15.80 -3.51 -7.59
C GLY A 54 16.39 -2.36 -6.75
N THR A 55 16.99 -1.39 -7.42
CA THR A 55 17.68 -0.23 -6.82
C THR A 55 16.81 1.02 -6.88
N LYS A 56 15.67 1.01 -6.18
CA LYS A 56 14.78 2.16 -6.13
C LYS A 56 15.21 3.17 -5.08
N LYS A 57 15.05 4.47 -5.36
CA LYS A 57 15.34 5.56 -4.41
C LYS A 57 14.53 5.38 -3.11
N THR A 58 13.24 5.05 -3.23
CA THR A 58 12.36 4.74 -2.08
C THR A 58 12.94 3.66 -1.19
N LYS A 59 13.45 2.55 -1.78
CA LYS A 59 14.08 1.47 -1.02
C LYS A 59 15.33 1.96 -0.26
N GLN A 60 16.18 2.75 -0.90
CA GLN A 60 17.36 3.34 -0.26
C GLN A 60 16.96 4.24 0.92
N ASN A 61 15.92 5.07 0.72
CA ASN A 61 15.40 5.92 1.78
C ASN A 61 14.88 5.10 2.96
N VAL A 62 14.08 4.04 2.73
CA VAL A 62 13.57 3.15 3.80
C VAL A 62 14.72 2.48 4.56
N ILE A 63 15.75 2.01 3.86
CA ILE A 63 16.94 1.42 4.50
C ILE A 63 17.62 2.43 5.43
N ARG A 64 17.75 3.69 4.98
CA ARG A 64 18.41 4.78 5.71
C ARG A 64 17.58 5.30 6.88
N THR A 65 16.30 5.62 6.64
CA THR A 65 15.45 6.32 7.62
C THR A 65 14.70 5.38 8.56
N LYS A 66 14.52 4.13 8.17
CA LYS A 66 13.65 3.14 8.83
C LYS A 66 12.20 3.61 8.99
N SER A 67 11.78 4.58 8.19
CA SER A 67 10.47 5.23 8.27
C SER A 67 9.84 5.33 6.90
N LEU A 68 8.52 5.08 6.83
CA LEU A 68 7.74 5.21 5.61
C LEU A 68 6.26 5.48 5.94
N SER A 69 5.57 6.14 5.01
CA SER A 69 4.11 6.11 4.94
C SER A 69 3.67 5.14 3.83
N VAL A 70 2.55 4.47 4.06
CA VAL A 70 1.93 3.54 3.10
C VAL A 70 0.53 4.09 2.81
N ASN A 71 0.43 4.83 1.71
CA ASN A 71 -0.77 5.57 1.32
C ASN A 71 -1.58 4.72 0.35
N LEU A 72 -2.82 4.37 0.69
CA LEU A 72 -3.71 3.63 -0.20
C LEU A 72 -4.03 4.49 -1.43
N ALA A 73 -3.81 3.94 -2.62
CA ALA A 73 -4.13 4.64 -3.86
C ALA A 73 -5.59 4.39 -4.24
N SER A 74 -6.31 5.47 -4.53
CA SER A 74 -7.67 5.47 -5.05
C SER A 74 -7.72 5.82 -6.55
N THR A 75 -8.85 5.59 -7.22
CA THR A 75 -8.96 5.75 -8.67
C THR A 75 -8.74 7.19 -9.13
N ASP A 76 -9.02 8.19 -8.31
CA ASP A 76 -8.72 9.60 -8.55
C ASP A 76 -7.21 9.92 -8.47
N MET A 77 -6.39 9.00 -7.96
CA MET A 77 -4.92 9.12 -7.87
C MET A 77 -4.18 8.41 -9.01
N LEU A 78 -4.85 7.86 -10.04
CA LEU A 78 -4.19 7.08 -11.11
C LEU A 78 -3.06 7.83 -11.81
N ASN A 79 -3.25 9.13 -12.09
CA ASN A 79 -2.22 9.97 -12.68
C ASN A 79 -0.98 10.14 -11.79
N LEU A 80 -1.16 10.18 -10.46
CA LEU A 80 -0.06 10.22 -9.50
C LEU A 80 0.67 8.88 -9.41
N VAL A 81 -0.08 7.76 -9.42
CA VAL A 81 0.49 6.41 -9.43
C VAL A 81 1.41 6.23 -10.64
N ASP A 82 0.93 6.58 -11.83
CA ASP A 82 1.74 6.50 -13.06
C ASP A 82 2.93 7.46 -13.04
N TYR A 83 2.72 8.70 -12.60
CA TYR A 83 3.79 9.70 -12.50
C TYR A 83 4.90 9.24 -11.55
N PHE A 84 4.56 8.81 -10.34
CA PHE A 84 5.55 8.33 -9.37
C PHE A 84 6.23 7.01 -9.79
N GLY A 85 5.55 6.19 -10.58
CA GLY A 85 6.13 4.97 -11.15
C GLY A 85 7.10 5.22 -12.30
N ASN A 86 6.86 6.24 -13.11
CA ASN A 86 7.59 6.51 -14.36
C ASN A 86 7.77 8.02 -14.62
N PRO A 87 8.40 8.79 -13.70
CA PRO A 87 8.47 10.25 -13.83
C PRO A 87 9.17 10.71 -15.11
N GLN A 88 10.07 9.88 -15.68
CA GLN A 88 10.80 10.23 -16.92
C GLN A 88 9.92 10.18 -18.16
N LYS A 89 8.76 9.51 -18.10
CA LYS A 89 7.82 9.41 -19.23
C LYS A 89 6.75 10.48 -19.20
N SER A 90 6.61 11.20 -18.09
CA SER A 90 5.59 12.23 -17.94
C SER A 90 6.06 13.55 -18.54
N THR A 91 5.24 14.17 -19.36
CA THR A 91 5.45 15.53 -19.89
C THR A 91 5.02 16.61 -18.90
N ASN A 92 4.10 16.28 -17.99
CA ASN A 92 3.56 17.19 -16.98
C ASN A 92 3.67 16.54 -15.59
N LYS A 93 4.12 17.33 -14.61
CA LYS A 93 4.08 16.93 -13.20
C LYS A 93 2.66 17.19 -12.68
N PRO A 94 1.93 16.16 -12.19
CA PRO A 94 0.65 16.40 -11.54
C PRO A 94 0.82 17.26 -10.28
N GLU A 95 -0.19 18.06 -9.99
CA GLU A 95 -0.25 18.75 -8.71
C GLU A 95 -0.60 17.75 -7.60
N TYR A 96 0.09 17.82 -6.50
CA TYR A 96 -0.19 17.08 -5.27
C TYR A 96 0.37 17.81 -4.07
N SER A 97 -0.26 17.61 -2.93
CA SER A 97 0.20 18.09 -1.63
C SER A 97 0.44 16.92 -0.68
N TYR A 98 1.23 17.17 0.34
CA TYR A 98 1.53 16.22 1.39
C TYR A 98 1.87 16.94 2.69
N GLU A 99 1.58 16.29 3.79
CA GLU A 99 2.00 16.73 5.11
C GLU A 99 3.13 15.86 5.68
N LYS A 100 3.76 16.34 6.73
CA LYS A 100 4.73 15.55 7.50
C LYS A 100 3.99 14.71 8.52
N SER A 101 4.26 13.40 8.55
CA SER A 101 3.76 12.54 9.62
C SER A 101 4.18 13.06 11.00
N LYS A 102 3.27 12.94 11.97
CA LYS A 102 3.53 13.24 13.39
C LYS A 102 4.16 12.06 14.13
N TYR A 103 4.09 10.86 13.57
CA TYR A 103 4.47 9.60 14.23
C TYR A 103 5.78 9.02 13.70
N VAL A 104 6.11 9.29 12.44
CA VAL A 104 7.31 8.77 11.78
C VAL A 104 7.95 9.82 10.88
N SER A 105 9.20 9.63 10.49
CA SER A 105 9.87 10.56 9.56
C SER A 105 9.53 10.22 8.11
N ALA A 106 8.27 10.48 7.71
CA ALA A 106 7.78 10.23 6.36
C ALA A 106 6.76 11.30 5.92
N PRO A 107 6.65 11.61 4.60
CA PRO A 107 5.59 12.44 4.05
C PRO A 107 4.32 11.61 3.84
N VAL A 108 3.15 12.20 4.08
CA VAL A 108 1.82 11.61 3.93
C VAL A 108 1.08 12.36 2.82
N LEU A 109 0.57 11.65 1.81
CA LEU A 109 -0.20 12.26 0.72
C LEU A 109 -1.58 12.70 1.18
N ASP A 110 -1.93 13.97 0.98
CA ASP A 110 -3.20 14.55 1.40
C ASP A 110 -4.41 13.90 0.68
N MET A 111 -4.23 13.43 -0.55
CA MET A 111 -5.29 12.76 -1.31
C MET A 111 -5.59 11.33 -0.84
N SER A 112 -4.69 10.70 -0.07
CA SER A 112 -4.90 9.32 0.37
C SER A 112 -5.88 9.27 1.53
N ARG A 113 -6.98 8.54 1.33
CA ARG A 113 -8.04 8.39 2.34
C ARG A 113 -7.72 7.36 3.42
N TRP A 114 -6.66 6.59 3.24
CA TRP A 114 -6.17 5.64 4.23
C TRP A 114 -4.65 5.57 4.18
N VAL A 115 -4.00 5.88 5.28
CA VAL A 115 -2.54 5.91 5.38
C VAL A 115 -2.08 5.14 6.61
N TYR A 116 -1.09 4.27 6.42
CA TYR A 116 -0.34 3.67 7.51
C TYR A 116 0.99 4.44 7.67
N GLU A 117 1.31 4.83 8.89
CA GLU A 117 2.57 5.46 9.27
C GLU A 117 3.42 4.42 9.98
N CYS A 118 4.55 4.04 9.38
CA CYS A 118 5.25 2.83 9.73
C CYS A 118 6.74 3.04 10.04
N GLU A 119 7.24 2.24 10.97
CA GLU A 119 8.65 2.12 11.33
C GLU A 119 9.16 0.70 11.02
N VAL A 120 10.29 0.59 10.31
CA VAL A 120 10.90 -0.71 9.98
C VAL A 120 11.52 -1.32 11.23
N VAL A 121 11.01 -2.47 11.65
CA VAL A 121 11.55 -3.25 12.79
C VAL A 121 12.60 -4.26 12.34
N THR A 122 12.40 -4.88 11.18
CA THR A 122 13.37 -5.82 10.59
C THR A 122 13.25 -5.88 9.08
N SER A 123 14.24 -6.45 8.42
CA SER A 123 14.20 -6.66 6.97
C SER A 123 14.97 -7.91 6.56
N VAL A 124 14.50 -8.53 5.48
CA VAL A 124 15.14 -9.70 4.87
C VAL A 124 15.50 -9.37 3.43
N LYS A 125 16.76 -9.58 3.07
CA LYS A 125 17.25 -9.41 1.70
C LYS A 125 17.26 -10.75 0.97
N THR A 126 16.63 -10.79 -0.20
CA THR A 126 16.61 -11.94 -1.11
C THR A 126 17.04 -11.49 -2.51
N GLY A 127 18.32 -11.70 -2.84
CA GLY A 127 18.88 -11.23 -4.10
C GLY A 127 18.74 -9.71 -4.27
N ALA A 128 18.00 -9.28 -5.29
CA ALA A 128 17.75 -7.86 -5.57
C ALA A 128 16.56 -7.27 -4.80
N SER A 129 15.81 -8.09 -4.05
CA SER A 129 14.66 -7.67 -3.25
C SER A 129 15.04 -7.48 -1.79
N ASP A 130 14.44 -6.47 -1.17
CA ASP A 130 14.42 -6.30 0.28
C ASP A 130 12.95 -6.32 0.74
N THR A 131 12.65 -7.16 1.71
CA THR A 131 11.33 -7.26 2.37
C THR A 131 11.45 -6.66 3.76
N PHE A 132 10.69 -5.60 4.00
CA PHE A 132 10.67 -4.85 5.26
C PHE A 132 9.46 -5.27 6.07
N PHE A 133 9.66 -5.54 7.36
CA PHE A 133 8.61 -5.72 8.35
C PHE A 133 8.47 -4.40 9.10
N CYS A 134 7.31 -3.78 8.97
CA CYS A 134 7.10 -2.40 9.38
C CYS A 134 6.01 -2.33 10.44
N LYS A 135 6.37 -1.95 11.68
CA LYS A 135 5.40 -1.73 12.74
C LYS A 135 4.52 -0.53 12.41
N ILE A 136 3.22 -0.70 12.50
CA ILE A 136 2.25 0.37 12.33
C ILE A 136 2.27 1.23 13.59
N LYS A 137 2.67 2.50 13.44
CA LYS A 137 2.71 3.49 14.53
C LYS A 137 1.41 4.27 14.63
N ASN A 138 0.76 4.45 13.49
CA ASN A 138 -0.53 5.12 13.39
C ASN A 138 -1.22 4.77 12.08
N ILE A 139 -2.55 4.88 12.06
CA ILE A 139 -3.38 4.81 10.87
C ILE A 139 -4.19 6.11 10.80
N GLN A 140 -4.11 6.78 9.65
CA GLN A 140 -5.00 7.90 9.33
C GLN A 140 -6.07 7.43 8.36
N ILE A 141 -7.30 7.84 8.57
CA ILE A 141 -8.44 7.55 7.71
C ILE A 141 -9.20 8.86 7.47
N ASP A 142 -9.78 9.02 6.28
CA ASP A 142 -10.66 10.11 5.93
C ASP A 142 -11.78 10.24 7.00
N GLU A 143 -11.92 11.42 7.58
CA GLU A 143 -12.87 11.71 8.66
C GLU A 143 -14.34 11.46 8.27
N ASN A 144 -14.65 11.46 6.97
CA ASN A 144 -15.98 11.17 6.45
C ASN A 144 -16.28 9.67 6.33
N VAL A 145 -15.32 8.79 6.65
CA VAL A 145 -15.51 7.34 6.64
C VAL A 145 -15.81 6.88 8.07
N GLU A 146 -17.05 6.47 8.30
CA GLU A 146 -17.47 5.91 9.59
C GLU A 146 -16.84 4.51 9.76
N ILE A 147 -16.14 4.32 10.88
CA ILE A 147 -15.60 3.03 11.30
C ILE A 147 -16.42 2.56 12.49
N VAL A 148 -17.27 1.56 12.23
CA VAL A 148 -18.08 0.93 13.28
C VAL A 148 -17.25 -0.09 14.05
N ASP A 149 -16.36 -0.80 13.34
CA ASP A 149 -15.44 -1.78 13.89
C ASP A 149 -14.16 -1.74 13.05
N THR A 150 -12.99 -1.92 13.67
CA THR A 150 -11.69 -1.94 13.00
C THR A 150 -11.55 -3.06 11.96
N PHE A 151 -12.39 -4.09 12.03
CA PHE A 151 -12.46 -5.18 11.06
C PHE A 151 -13.62 -5.07 10.07
N ASP A 152 -14.52 -4.08 10.24
CA ASP A 152 -15.71 -3.89 9.41
C ASP A 152 -15.65 -2.52 8.70
N VAL A 153 -14.67 -2.38 7.82
CA VAL A 153 -14.46 -1.16 7.03
C VAL A 153 -14.97 -1.37 5.63
N ASP A 154 -15.91 -0.52 5.20
CA ASP A 154 -16.42 -0.53 3.82
C ASP A 154 -15.36 0.02 2.86
N LEU A 155 -14.59 -0.88 2.24
CA LEU A 155 -13.54 -0.52 1.29
C LEU A 155 -14.06 0.24 0.07
N THR A 156 -15.37 0.16 -0.25
CA THR A 156 -15.94 0.91 -1.39
C THR A 156 -15.89 2.42 -1.18
N LYS A 157 -15.83 2.88 0.07
CA LYS A 157 -15.67 4.30 0.43
C LYS A 157 -14.31 4.88 0.07
N PHE A 158 -13.30 4.02 -0.11
CA PHE A 158 -11.94 4.41 -0.45
C PHE A 158 -11.63 4.30 -1.94
N ASP A 159 -12.51 3.62 -2.72
CA ASP A 159 -12.36 3.36 -4.15
C ASP A 159 -10.93 2.92 -4.54
N PRO A 160 -10.38 1.85 -3.90
CA PRO A 160 -8.99 1.48 -4.04
C PRO A 160 -8.68 0.93 -5.43
N ILE A 161 -7.45 1.19 -5.90
CA ILE A 161 -6.93 0.61 -7.13
C ILE A 161 -6.42 -0.80 -6.86
N ILE A 162 -6.89 -1.76 -7.65
CA ILE A 162 -6.37 -3.12 -7.73
C ILE A 162 -5.46 -3.24 -8.95
N TYR A 163 -4.31 -3.88 -8.79
CA TYR A 163 -3.32 -4.10 -9.85
C TYR A 163 -3.12 -5.58 -10.13
N SER A 164 -3.13 -5.94 -11.41
CA SER A 164 -2.79 -7.28 -11.92
C SER A 164 -2.10 -7.21 -13.29
N GLY A 165 -1.12 -6.31 -13.44
CA GLY A 165 -0.54 -5.93 -14.74
C GLY A 165 -1.29 -4.77 -15.40
N GLN A 166 -2.53 -4.53 -14.99
CA GLN A 166 -3.38 -3.40 -15.35
C GLN A 166 -4.11 -2.91 -14.09
N TYR A 167 -4.63 -1.70 -14.12
CA TYR A 167 -5.41 -1.14 -13.03
C TYR A 167 -6.87 -1.55 -13.13
N HIS A 168 -7.46 -1.87 -11.99
CA HIS A 168 -8.87 -2.23 -11.85
C HIS A 168 -9.45 -1.55 -10.62
N SER A 169 -10.73 -1.23 -10.64
CA SER A 169 -11.47 -0.80 -9.45
C SER A 169 -11.90 -2.00 -8.62
N LEU A 170 -12.21 -1.76 -7.34
CA LEU A 170 -12.86 -2.74 -6.49
C LEU A 170 -14.28 -3.05 -7.03
N GLY A 171 -14.69 -4.29 -6.99
CA GLY A 171 -16.05 -4.71 -7.30
C GLY A 171 -17.04 -4.40 -6.16
N LYS A 172 -18.28 -4.88 -6.31
CA LYS A 172 -19.32 -4.73 -5.28
C LYS A 172 -18.97 -5.48 -4.01
N HIS A 173 -19.44 -4.98 -2.86
CA HIS A 173 -19.47 -5.71 -1.60
C HIS A 173 -20.27 -7.03 -1.76
N LEU A 174 -19.76 -8.12 -1.22
CA LEU A 174 -20.38 -9.44 -1.35
C LEU A 174 -21.03 -9.92 -0.06
N GLY A 175 -20.52 -9.52 1.11
CA GLY A 175 -20.96 -9.94 2.43
C GLY A 175 -19.80 -10.07 3.41
N LYS A 176 -20.12 -10.48 4.63
CA LYS A 176 -19.17 -10.71 5.72
C LYS A 176 -18.74 -12.16 5.81
N ILE A 177 -17.67 -12.40 6.57
CA ILE A 177 -17.26 -13.77 6.93
C ILE A 177 -18.41 -14.44 7.71
N GLY A 178 -18.85 -15.59 7.22
CA GLY A 178 -19.95 -16.37 7.80
C GLY A 178 -21.27 -16.27 7.05
N ASP A 179 -21.52 -15.19 6.29
CA ASP A 179 -22.80 -15.00 5.57
C ASP A 179 -23.11 -16.10 4.53
N PHE A 180 -22.08 -16.81 4.07
CA PHE A 180 -22.20 -17.83 3.03
C PHE A 180 -22.13 -19.28 3.56
N LEU A 181 -22.21 -19.44 4.89
CA LEU A 181 -22.29 -20.75 5.51
C LEU A 181 -23.76 -21.24 5.47
N GLU A 182 -23.95 -22.50 5.06
CA GLU A 182 -25.25 -23.16 5.24
C GLU A 182 -25.51 -23.33 6.74
N SER A 183 -26.66 -22.84 7.21
CA SER A 183 -27.09 -23.08 8.59
C SER A 183 -27.22 -24.61 8.80
N LYS A 184 -26.57 -25.14 9.83
CA LYS A 184 -26.84 -26.50 10.27
C LYS A 184 -28.34 -26.56 10.63
N THR A 185 -29.13 -27.30 9.87
CA THR A 185 -30.46 -27.71 10.31
C THR A 185 -30.30 -28.60 11.55
N GLU A 186 -30.79 -28.12 12.68
CA GLU A 186 -30.94 -28.93 13.91
C GLU A 186 -31.87 -30.09 13.69
#